data_a0a129fff454b9e61a493052471d9bef
#
_entry.id   a0a129fff454b9e61a493052471d9bef
#
_cell.length_a   1.000
_cell.length_b   1.000
_cell.length_c   1.000
_cell.angle_alpha   90.00
_cell.angle_beta   90.00
_cell.angle_gamma   90.00
#
_symmetry.space_group_name_H-M   'P 1'
#
loop_
_entity.id
_entity.type
_entity.pdbx_description
1 polymer ?
#
loop_
_entity_poly.entity_id
_entity_poly.type
_entity_poly.pdbx_seq_one_letter_code
_entity_poly.pdbx_strand_id
1 'polypeptide(L)'
;MKNLIISRVDSLRLRDRINFHLKNRVESIKEVSALKEELGKAELVEPEQIPPDVVTMHSTVKLKHPENGRIMEIQLVYPEEANFKQGKVSIFAPVAAAILGNRKGDTVSWPAPGGMAQMVIDDIIYQPESSGDLDL
;
A
#
# COMPACT_ATOMS: atom_id res chain seq x y z
N MET A 1 -18.62 -1.19 -4.28
CA MET A 1 -17.27 -1.72 -4.44
C MET A 1 -16.29 -0.57 -4.55
N LYS A 2 -15.25 -0.60 -3.71
CA LYS A 2 -14.20 0.40 -3.81
C LYS A 2 -13.28 0.05 -4.97
N ASN A 3 -13.07 0.99 -5.87
CA ASN A 3 -12.07 0.85 -6.90
C ASN A 3 -10.75 1.41 -6.38
N LEU A 4 -9.73 0.56 -6.29
CA LEU A 4 -8.39 1.01 -5.97
C LEU A 4 -7.84 1.83 -7.13
N ILE A 5 -7.13 2.90 -6.83
CA ILE A 5 -6.50 3.76 -7.83
C ILE A 5 -4.99 3.60 -7.70
N ILE A 6 -4.35 3.19 -8.79
CA ILE A 6 -2.91 2.93 -8.80
C ILE A 6 -2.31 3.55 -10.06
N SER A 7 -1.14 4.18 -9.91
CA SER A 7 -0.46 4.72 -11.08
C SER A 7 0.05 3.60 -11.98
N ARG A 8 0.11 3.87 -13.27
CA ARG A 8 0.65 2.92 -14.24
C ARG A 8 2.08 2.52 -13.90
N VAL A 9 2.88 3.47 -13.44
CA VAL A 9 4.27 3.22 -13.05
C VAL A 9 4.34 2.28 -11.86
N ASP A 10 3.56 2.54 -10.81
CA ASP A 10 3.51 1.67 -9.64
C ASP A 10 3.02 0.27 -10.01
N SER A 11 2.01 0.18 -10.88
CA SER A 11 1.49 -1.10 -11.32
C SER A 11 2.56 -1.95 -12.01
N LEU A 12 3.36 -1.35 -12.90
CA LEU A 12 4.43 -2.06 -13.59
C LEU A 12 5.51 -2.53 -12.62
N ARG A 13 5.93 -1.66 -11.70
CA ARG A 13 6.94 -1.99 -10.70
C ARG A 13 6.46 -3.08 -9.75
N LEU A 14 5.20 -3.02 -9.34
CA LEU A 14 4.61 -4.04 -8.46
C LEU A 14 4.50 -5.38 -9.16
N ARG A 15 4.08 -5.40 -10.41
CA ARG A 15 4.00 -6.66 -11.18
C ARG A 15 5.36 -7.33 -11.30
N ASP A 16 6.42 -6.55 -11.52
CA ASP A 16 7.78 -7.07 -11.58
C ASP A 16 8.16 -7.78 -10.27
N ARG A 17 7.93 -7.13 -9.12
CA ARG A 17 8.23 -7.73 -7.81
C ARG A 17 7.37 -8.94 -7.53
N ILE A 18 6.09 -8.87 -7.86
CA ILE A 18 5.17 -9.99 -7.66
C ILE A 18 5.63 -11.20 -8.45
N ASN A 19 5.95 -11.01 -9.73
CA ASN A 19 6.40 -12.11 -10.58
C ASN A 19 7.72 -12.70 -10.09
N PHE A 20 8.64 -11.85 -9.65
CA PHE A 20 9.91 -12.30 -9.07
C PHE A 20 9.67 -13.16 -7.83
N HIS A 21 8.84 -12.70 -6.90
CA HIS A 21 8.60 -13.41 -5.65
C HIS A 21 7.81 -14.70 -5.85
N LEU A 22 6.88 -14.73 -6.77
CA LEU A 22 6.16 -15.97 -7.13
C LEU A 22 7.11 -17.02 -7.74
N LYS A 23 8.00 -16.57 -8.60
CA LYS A 23 8.97 -17.47 -9.27
C LYS A 23 10.00 -18.01 -8.28
N ASN A 24 10.49 -17.18 -7.37
CA ASN A 24 11.59 -17.53 -6.47
C ASN A 24 11.12 -17.94 -5.06
N ARG A 25 9.83 -17.85 -4.78
CA ARG A 25 9.22 -18.22 -3.51
C ARG A 25 9.88 -17.55 -2.31
N VAL A 26 10.21 -16.27 -2.46
CA VAL A 26 10.87 -15.49 -1.39
C VAL A 26 9.87 -15.09 -0.29
N GLU A 27 8.62 -14.84 -0.69
CA GLU A 27 7.55 -14.41 0.21
C GLU A 27 6.41 -15.43 0.23
N SER A 28 5.45 -15.25 1.12
CA SER A 28 4.25 -16.08 1.15
C SER A 28 3.49 -15.99 -0.17
N ILE A 29 3.34 -17.10 -0.86
CA ILE A 29 2.65 -17.16 -2.15
C ILE A 29 1.21 -16.66 -2.02
N LYS A 30 0.54 -17.01 -0.90
CA LYS A 30 -0.84 -16.60 -0.66
C LYS A 30 -0.98 -15.08 -0.62
N GLU A 31 -0.12 -14.40 0.11
CA GLU A 31 -0.16 -12.94 0.25
C GLU A 31 0.19 -12.25 -1.06
N VAL A 32 1.21 -12.73 -1.75
CA VAL A 32 1.63 -12.17 -3.04
C VAL A 32 0.54 -12.35 -4.09
N SER A 33 -0.10 -13.52 -4.13
CA SER A 33 -1.19 -13.80 -5.06
C SER A 33 -2.42 -12.95 -4.78
N ALA A 34 -2.74 -12.71 -3.50
CA ALA A 34 -3.85 -11.83 -3.11
C ALA A 34 -3.61 -10.41 -3.59
N LEU A 35 -2.38 -9.90 -3.43
CA LEU A 35 -2.02 -8.57 -3.92
C LEU A 35 -2.14 -8.49 -5.44
N LYS A 36 -1.68 -9.51 -6.16
CA LYS A 36 -1.78 -9.56 -7.62
C LYS A 36 -3.23 -9.49 -8.09
N GLU A 37 -4.13 -10.20 -7.41
CA GLU A 37 -5.55 -10.19 -7.73
C GLU A 37 -6.17 -8.80 -7.52
N GLU A 38 -5.86 -8.14 -6.41
CA GLU A 38 -6.34 -6.79 -6.12
C GLU A 38 -5.83 -5.77 -7.16
N LEU A 39 -4.56 -5.88 -7.56
CA LEU A 39 -4.00 -5.01 -8.59
C LEU A 39 -4.68 -5.18 -9.93
N GLY A 40 -5.15 -6.38 -10.25
CA GLY A 40 -5.88 -6.64 -11.48
C GLY A 40 -7.22 -5.94 -11.56
N LYS A 41 -7.78 -5.55 -10.42
CA LYS A 41 -9.06 -4.84 -10.32
C LYS A 41 -8.90 -3.34 -10.18
N ALA A 42 -7.66 -2.84 -10.05
CA ALA A 42 -7.42 -1.43 -9.81
C ALA A 42 -7.62 -0.59 -11.07
N GLU A 43 -8.04 0.65 -10.88
CA GLU A 43 -8.07 1.64 -11.94
C GLU A 43 -6.65 2.18 -12.13
N LEU A 44 -6.11 2.07 -13.34
CA LEU A 44 -4.78 2.56 -13.67
C LEU A 44 -4.86 3.98 -14.24
N VAL A 45 -4.08 4.87 -13.66
CA VAL A 45 -3.99 6.26 -14.10
C VAL A 45 -2.54 6.67 -14.25
N GLU A 46 -2.28 7.75 -14.96
CA GLU A 46 -0.93 8.30 -15.03
C GLU A 46 -0.54 8.93 -13.68
N PRO A 47 0.76 8.99 -13.34
CA PRO A 47 1.17 9.54 -12.04
C PRO A 47 0.62 10.93 -11.77
N GLU A 48 0.55 11.78 -12.77
CA GLU A 48 0.04 13.15 -12.64
C GLU A 48 -1.46 13.20 -12.33
N GLN A 49 -2.18 12.11 -12.58
CA GLN A 49 -3.62 12.01 -12.40
C GLN A 49 -4.03 11.42 -11.05
N ILE A 50 -3.05 11.04 -10.23
CA ILE A 50 -3.33 10.46 -8.91
C ILE A 50 -3.92 11.55 -8.01
N PRO A 51 -5.13 11.34 -7.42
CA PRO A 51 -5.66 12.27 -6.43
C PRO A 51 -4.74 12.33 -5.20
N PRO A 52 -4.56 13.51 -4.58
CA PRO A 52 -3.64 13.65 -3.43
C PRO A 52 -4.10 12.90 -2.17
N ASP A 53 -5.34 12.46 -2.11
CA ASP A 53 -5.88 11.70 -0.98
C ASP A 53 -5.80 10.18 -1.17
N VAL A 54 -5.09 9.70 -2.19
CA VAL A 54 -4.91 8.26 -2.48
C VAL A 54 -3.55 7.79 -2.01
N VAL A 55 -3.50 6.62 -1.36
CA VAL A 55 -2.25 6.00 -0.91
C VAL A 55 -1.55 5.34 -2.09
N THR A 56 -0.30 5.71 -2.32
CA THR A 56 0.53 5.17 -3.40
C THR A 56 1.82 4.59 -2.84
N MET A 57 2.62 3.94 -3.69
CA MET A 57 3.95 3.50 -3.27
C MET A 57 4.78 4.71 -2.85
N HIS A 58 5.56 4.56 -1.80
CA HIS A 58 6.37 5.60 -1.15
C HIS A 58 5.53 6.67 -0.43
N SER A 59 4.22 6.54 -0.37
CA SER A 59 3.38 7.42 0.47
C SER A 59 3.67 7.19 1.94
N THR A 60 3.75 8.28 2.72
CA THR A 60 3.82 8.21 4.18
C THR A 60 2.43 8.48 4.73
N VAL A 61 1.92 7.58 5.53
CA VAL A 61 0.51 7.55 5.93
C VAL A 61 0.39 7.44 7.45
N LYS A 62 -0.56 8.17 8.03
CA LYS A 62 -0.98 7.99 9.42
C LYS A 62 -2.19 7.07 9.46
N LEU A 63 -2.07 5.97 10.18
CA LEU A 63 -3.17 5.04 10.43
C LEU A 63 -3.63 5.19 11.87
N LYS A 64 -4.94 5.27 12.05
CA LYS A 64 -5.53 5.43 13.36
C LYS A 64 -6.33 4.20 13.75
N HIS A 65 -6.08 3.69 14.95
CA HIS A 65 -6.84 2.55 15.46
C HIS A 65 -8.26 3.04 15.84
N PRO A 66 -9.31 2.40 15.31
CA PRO A 66 -10.67 2.92 15.49
C PRO A 66 -11.18 2.88 16.93
N GLU A 67 -10.67 1.98 17.77
CA GLU A 67 -11.14 1.82 19.13
C GLU A 67 -10.39 2.67 20.15
N ASN A 68 -9.04 2.68 20.07
CA ASN A 68 -8.23 3.35 21.09
C ASN A 68 -7.58 4.64 20.64
N GLY A 69 -7.74 5.02 19.37
CA GLY A 69 -7.19 6.26 18.82
C GLY A 69 -5.69 6.28 18.62
N ARG A 70 -5.00 5.15 18.80
CA ARG A 70 -3.55 5.09 18.58
C ARG A 70 -3.23 5.35 17.11
N ILE A 71 -2.16 6.10 16.90
CA ILE A 71 -1.70 6.45 15.56
C ILE A 71 -0.39 5.74 15.26
N MET A 72 -0.33 5.14 14.08
CA MET A 72 0.87 4.50 13.55
C MET A 72 1.22 5.18 12.24
N GLU A 73 2.47 5.60 12.09
CA GLU A 73 2.94 6.23 10.85
C GLU A 73 3.82 5.24 10.09
N ILE A 74 3.47 4.98 8.84
CA ILE A 74 4.24 4.06 7.98
C ILE A 74 4.44 4.66 6.60
N GLN A 75 5.51 4.21 5.92
CA GLN A 75 5.74 4.48 4.52
C GLN A 75 5.69 3.17 3.75
N LEU A 76 4.90 3.12 2.68
CA LEU A 76 4.83 1.95 1.82
C LEU A 76 6.04 1.93 0.90
N VAL A 77 6.79 0.82 0.92
CA VAL A 77 7.98 0.68 0.08
C VAL A 77 8.00 -0.68 -0.60
N TYR A 78 8.87 -0.82 -1.59
CA TYR A 78 9.12 -2.12 -2.20
C TYR A 78 9.92 -3.01 -1.23
N PRO A 79 9.84 -4.34 -1.37
CA PRO A 79 10.48 -5.25 -0.40
C PRO A 79 11.96 -4.96 -0.16
N GLU A 80 12.69 -4.57 -1.19
CA GLU A 80 14.12 -4.27 -1.09
C GLU A 80 14.42 -3.01 -0.27
N GLU A 81 13.42 -2.14 -0.08
CA GLU A 81 13.56 -0.89 0.67
C GLU A 81 13.06 -0.99 2.10
N ALA A 82 12.50 -2.13 2.49
CA ALA A 82 11.84 -2.28 3.79
C ALA A 82 12.82 -2.05 4.95
N ASN A 83 12.40 -1.25 5.93
CA ASN A 83 13.16 -1.01 7.15
C ASN A 83 12.18 -0.66 8.26
N PHE A 84 11.83 -1.65 9.05
CA PHE A 84 10.82 -1.52 10.09
C PHE A 84 11.18 -0.42 11.11
N LYS A 85 12.46 -0.28 11.46
CA LYS A 85 12.92 0.74 12.42
C LYS A 85 12.67 2.17 11.92
N GLN A 86 12.67 2.36 10.60
CA GLN A 86 12.42 3.65 9.97
C GLN A 86 10.95 3.83 9.55
N GLY A 87 10.08 2.90 9.93
CA GLY A 87 8.68 2.94 9.52
C GLY A 87 8.43 2.58 8.06
N LYS A 88 9.43 2.02 7.38
CA LYS A 88 9.32 1.59 5.98
C LYS A 88 8.81 0.16 5.92
N VAL A 89 7.58 -0.02 5.46
CA VAL A 89 6.87 -1.30 5.46
C VAL A 89 6.78 -1.83 4.04
N SER A 90 7.20 -3.09 3.84
CA SER A 90 7.10 -3.74 2.54
C SER A 90 5.65 -3.82 2.07
N ILE A 91 5.43 -3.61 0.77
CA ILE A 91 4.10 -3.74 0.15
C ILE A 91 3.52 -5.16 0.32
N PHE A 92 4.37 -6.17 0.55
CA PHE A 92 3.88 -7.52 0.81
C PHE A 92 3.42 -7.73 2.25
N ALA A 93 3.69 -6.79 3.16
CA ALA A 93 3.11 -6.85 4.50
C ALA A 93 1.59 -6.62 4.42
N PRO A 94 0.78 -7.35 5.21
CA PRO A 94 -0.68 -7.25 5.11
C PRO A 94 -1.22 -5.83 5.28
N VAL A 95 -0.66 -5.03 6.19
CA VAL A 95 -1.13 -3.66 6.40
C VAL A 95 -0.88 -2.79 5.17
N ALA A 96 0.28 -2.90 4.54
CA ALA A 96 0.62 -2.10 3.36
C ALA A 96 -0.27 -2.49 2.18
N ALA A 97 -0.45 -3.78 1.94
CA ALA A 97 -1.31 -4.27 0.87
C ALA A 97 -2.77 -3.82 1.07
N ALA A 98 -3.22 -3.73 2.33
CA ALA A 98 -4.59 -3.33 2.64
C ALA A 98 -4.85 -1.85 2.34
N ILE A 99 -3.86 -0.98 2.49
CA ILE A 99 -4.06 0.47 2.33
C ILE A 99 -3.72 1.00 0.94
N LEU A 100 -2.91 0.28 0.17
CA LEU A 100 -2.52 0.72 -1.18
C LEU A 100 -3.76 0.99 -2.05
N GLY A 101 -3.79 2.15 -2.69
CA GLY A 101 -4.88 2.52 -3.58
C GLY A 101 -6.16 2.98 -2.90
N ASN A 102 -6.21 2.94 -1.58
CA ASN A 102 -7.34 3.46 -0.80
C ASN A 102 -7.18 4.95 -0.53
N ARG A 103 -8.20 5.58 0.02
CA ARG A 103 -8.24 7.01 0.22
C ARG A 103 -8.19 7.38 1.70
N LYS A 104 -7.74 8.60 1.97
CA LYS A 104 -7.86 9.20 3.30
C LYS A 104 -9.32 9.11 3.76
N GLY A 105 -9.51 8.68 5.00
CA GLY A 105 -10.82 8.48 5.59
C GLY A 105 -11.37 7.06 5.45
N ASP A 106 -10.78 6.25 4.59
CA ASP A 106 -11.21 4.86 4.41
C ASP A 106 -10.81 4.02 5.63
N THR A 107 -11.71 3.09 6.00
CA THR A 107 -11.41 2.05 6.97
C THR A 107 -10.94 0.81 6.21
N VAL A 108 -9.78 0.29 6.57
CA VAL A 108 -9.21 -0.89 5.94
C VAL A 108 -9.05 -1.99 6.96
N SER A 109 -9.11 -3.25 6.51
CA SER A 109 -8.94 -4.41 7.38
C SER A 109 -8.09 -5.47 6.68
N TRP A 110 -7.40 -6.27 7.49
CA TRP A 110 -6.56 -7.36 6.99
C TRP A 110 -6.49 -8.47 8.03
N PRO A 111 -6.26 -9.73 7.59
CA PRO A 111 -6.07 -10.83 8.54
C PRO A 111 -4.78 -10.62 9.34
N ALA A 112 -4.87 -10.81 10.66
CA ALA A 112 -3.74 -10.68 11.57
C ALA A 112 -3.81 -11.80 12.62
N PRO A 113 -2.71 -12.07 13.32
CA PRO A 113 -2.76 -13.02 14.44
C PRO A 113 -3.82 -12.60 15.44
N GLY A 114 -4.71 -13.53 15.79
CA GLY A 114 -5.81 -13.25 16.73
C GLY A 114 -7.08 -12.69 16.10
N GLY A 115 -7.13 -12.55 14.77
CA GLY A 115 -8.34 -12.12 14.07
C GLY A 115 -8.08 -11.05 13.03
N MET A 116 -9.12 -10.29 12.67
CA MET A 116 -8.99 -9.19 11.71
C MET A 116 -8.50 -7.93 12.40
N ALA A 117 -7.44 -7.34 11.85
CA ALA A 117 -7.00 -6.00 12.25
C ALA A 117 -7.75 -4.96 11.42
N GLN A 118 -7.99 -3.79 12.00
CA GLN A 118 -8.72 -2.72 11.33
C GLN A 118 -8.11 -1.37 11.68
N MET A 119 -7.94 -0.51 10.68
CA MET A 119 -7.39 0.83 10.86
C MET A 119 -8.09 1.80 9.92
N VAL A 120 -8.10 3.08 10.31
CA VAL A 120 -8.58 4.17 9.46
C VAL A 120 -7.38 4.90 8.89
N ILE A 121 -7.42 5.22 7.60
CA ILE A 121 -6.40 6.07 6.98
C ILE A 121 -6.68 7.49 7.43
N ASP A 122 -5.96 7.95 8.47
CA ASP A 122 -6.22 9.22 9.13
C ASP A 122 -5.69 10.40 8.31
N ASP A 123 -4.49 10.25 7.74
CA ASP A 123 -3.89 11.29 6.93
C ASP A 123 -2.83 10.71 6.01
N ILE A 124 -2.57 11.41 4.92
CA ILE A 124 -1.45 11.12 4.01
C ILE A 124 -0.48 12.28 4.14
N ILE A 125 0.64 12.04 4.82
CA ILE A 125 1.63 13.07 5.12
C ILE A 125 2.45 13.42 3.88
N TYR A 126 2.76 12.40 3.08
CA TYR A 126 3.56 12.55 1.87
C TYR A 126 3.04 11.59 0.80
N GLN A 127 2.87 12.12 -0.39
CA GLN A 127 2.53 11.34 -1.58
C GLN A 127 3.43 11.84 -2.71
N PRO A 128 4.26 10.96 -3.31
CA PRO A 128 5.21 11.40 -4.35
C PRO A 128 4.56 12.16 -5.50
N GLU A 129 3.44 11.64 -6.01
CA GLU A 129 2.77 12.22 -7.17
C GLU A 129 2.33 13.66 -6.93
N SER A 130 1.67 13.92 -5.79
CA SER A 130 1.20 15.27 -5.46
C SER A 130 2.32 16.20 -5.05
N SER A 131 3.48 15.65 -4.66
CA SER A 131 4.67 16.44 -4.31
C SER A 131 5.59 16.69 -5.50
N GLY A 132 5.26 16.16 -6.67
CA GLY A 132 6.08 16.33 -7.87
C GLY A 132 7.25 15.37 -7.98
N ASP A 133 7.35 14.38 -7.09
CA ASP A 133 8.47 13.42 -7.05
C ASP A 133 8.15 12.20 -7.91
N LEU A 134 7.94 12.41 -9.20
CA LEU A 134 7.44 11.37 -10.11
C LEU A 134 8.47 10.27 -10.40
N ASP A 135 9.72 10.48 -10.03
CA ASP A 135 10.81 9.53 -10.28
C ASP A 135 10.98 8.47 -9.16
N LEU A 136 10.24 8.57 -8.10
CA LEU A 136 10.33 7.63 -6.99
C LEU A 136 9.75 6.26 -7.31
#